data_6d353c35c7a207605241e7b4942ba28a
#
_entry.id   6d353c35c7a207605241e7b4942ba28a
#
_cell.length_a   1.000
_cell.length_b   1.000
_cell.length_c   1.000
_cell.angle_alpha   90.00
_cell.angle_beta   90.00
_cell.angle_gamma   90.00
#
_symmetry.space_group_name_H-M   'P 1'
#
loop_
_entity.id
_entity.type
_entity.pdbx_description
1 polymer ?
#
loop_
_entity_poly.entity_id
_entity_poly.type
_entity_poly.pdbx_seq_one_letter_code
_entity_poly.pdbx_strand_id
1 'polypeptide(L)'
;MVEDKVGTKPYLGIVIDYDKEKKLDKFSLDTLKDRYFRDEETHAQEAFARAAVFGATFKGETDFELAQRLYNYSSDLWFMFSTPILSNGGTSRGLPISCFLNYVPDSRDGLSSHYDENIWLASSGGGIGGYWGDIRSNGISTSNGSRSTGSIPFIHVVDSQMLAFNQGVTRRGSYAAYMDISHPEIEEFINMRKESGGDINRKCLNLHNGINITNEFLQAVQEDADWRLVDPKTGEAVKIVKARDLWWQIIYARAETGEPYMVNIDTCNEALPKEQKDLGLEIKQSNLCSEITLPTNEERTAVCCLSSVNLEHFDKWSKDEMFISDLITMLDNILQHFIDNAVDTSQLGEYNANYKRFKNYVREGKEGFTKATYSAYRERSIGLGAMGFHSYLQNKGIPFEGLFATSFNYRAF
;
A
#
# COMPACT_ATOMS: atom_id res chain seq x y z
N MET A 1 -6.31 -35.69 15.31
CA MET A 1 -4.98 -35.96 14.70
C MET A 1 -5.13 -35.57 13.24
N VAL A 2 -4.35 -34.59 12.76
CA VAL A 2 -4.29 -34.25 11.34
C VAL A 2 -3.62 -35.46 10.65
N GLU A 3 -4.28 -36.06 9.67
CA GLU A 3 -3.64 -37.11 8.88
C GLU A 3 -2.41 -36.54 8.18
N ASP A 4 -1.25 -37.20 8.30
CA ASP A 4 -0.04 -36.84 7.56
C ASP A 4 -0.28 -37.11 6.06
N LYS A 5 -0.66 -36.05 5.34
CA LYS A 5 -0.82 -36.08 3.90
C LYS A 5 0.56 -36.08 3.24
N VAL A 6 0.81 -37.05 2.38
CA VAL A 6 2.09 -37.22 1.66
C VAL A 6 1.86 -37.39 0.17
N GLY A 7 2.89 -37.06 -0.63
CA GLY A 7 2.88 -37.21 -2.08
C GLY A 7 1.92 -36.25 -2.79
N THR A 8 1.66 -36.52 -4.05
CA THR A 8 0.81 -35.67 -4.90
C THR A 8 -0.65 -36.07 -4.81
N LYS A 9 -1.56 -35.10 -4.70
CA LYS A 9 -3.03 -35.29 -4.67
C LYS A 9 -3.76 -34.20 -5.46
N PRO A 10 -4.92 -34.49 -6.05
CA PRO A 10 -5.80 -33.48 -6.61
C PRO A 10 -6.35 -32.58 -5.49
N TYR A 11 -6.38 -31.26 -5.72
CA TYR A 11 -6.97 -30.28 -4.83
C TYR A 11 -7.43 -29.05 -5.62
N LEU A 12 -8.67 -28.62 -5.48
CA LEU A 12 -9.26 -27.48 -6.18
C LEU A 12 -9.04 -27.44 -7.70
N GLY A 13 -9.03 -28.61 -8.37
CA GLY A 13 -8.86 -28.73 -9.83
C GLY A 13 -7.42 -28.77 -10.32
N ILE A 14 -6.42 -28.67 -9.42
CA ILE A 14 -4.99 -28.81 -9.72
C ILE A 14 -4.37 -29.97 -8.93
N VAL A 15 -3.12 -30.31 -9.21
CA VAL A 15 -2.37 -31.33 -8.49
C VAL A 15 -1.37 -30.64 -7.55
N ILE A 16 -1.46 -30.96 -6.26
CA ILE A 16 -0.56 -30.42 -5.23
C ILE A 16 0.34 -31.52 -4.67
N ASP A 17 1.53 -31.14 -4.21
CA ASP A 17 2.55 -32.04 -3.66
C ASP A 17 2.84 -31.68 -2.19
N TYR A 18 2.29 -32.48 -1.28
CA TYR A 18 2.46 -32.28 0.16
C TYR A 18 3.92 -32.41 0.63
N ASP A 19 4.76 -33.17 -0.10
CA ASP A 19 6.17 -33.34 0.26
C ASP A 19 6.98 -32.04 0.11
N LYS A 20 6.50 -31.07 -0.67
CA LYS A 20 7.12 -29.74 -0.79
C LYS A 20 7.05 -28.91 0.50
N GLU A 21 6.17 -29.26 1.43
CA GLU A 21 6.08 -28.61 2.74
C GLU A 21 7.39 -28.74 3.54
N LYS A 22 8.19 -29.78 3.27
CA LYS A 22 9.53 -29.98 3.86
C LYS A 22 10.54 -28.86 3.54
N LYS A 23 10.24 -28.00 2.57
CA LYS A 23 11.04 -26.81 2.24
C LYS A 23 10.83 -25.65 3.23
N LEU A 24 9.75 -25.69 3.99
CA LEU A 24 9.39 -24.67 4.97
C LEU A 24 9.93 -25.08 6.35
N ASP A 25 10.52 -24.14 7.05
CA ASP A 25 10.94 -24.35 8.42
C ASP A 25 9.73 -24.32 9.39
N LYS A 26 9.98 -24.73 10.62
CA LYS A 26 8.92 -24.78 11.65
C LYS A 26 8.29 -23.41 11.90
N PHE A 27 9.07 -22.33 11.91
CA PHE A 27 8.55 -20.97 12.13
C PHE A 27 7.60 -20.55 11.00
N SER A 28 7.96 -20.83 9.75
CA SER A 28 7.13 -20.57 8.57
C SER A 28 5.82 -21.35 8.64
N LEU A 29 5.86 -22.65 8.99
CA LEU A 29 4.67 -23.48 9.10
C LEU A 29 3.75 -23.00 10.25
N ASP A 30 4.29 -22.69 11.42
CA ASP A 30 3.53 -22.19 12.56
C ASP A 30 2.86 -20.84 12.20
N THR A 31 3.56 -19.96 11.48
CA THR A 31 3.03 -18.68 11.00
C THR A 31 1.92 -18.84 9.97
N LEU A 32 2.10 -19.75 8.99
CA LEU A 32 1.08 -20.06 7.98
C LEU A 32 -0.18 -20.60 8.64
N LYS A 33 -0.04 -21.53 9.57
CA LYS A 33 -1.14 -22.13 10.32
C LYS A 33 -1.90 -21.08 11.17
N ASP A 34 -1.20 -20.20 11.85
CA ASP A 34 -1.79 -19.19 12.72
C ASP A 34 -2.59 -18.13 11.95
N ARG A 35 -2.10 -17.71 10.77
CA ARG A 35 -2.60 -16.49 10.11
C ARG A 35 -3.22 -16.72 8.73
N TYR A 36 -2.80 -17.76 8.00
CA TYR A 36 -3.11 -17.90 6.57
C TYR A 36 -4.01 -19.06 6.24
N PHE A 37 -4.01 -20.13 7.05
CA PHE A 37 -4.91 -21.27 6.80
C PHE A 37 -6.36 -20.86 6.97
N ARG A 38 -7.22 -21.42 6.14
CA ARG A 38 -8.65 -21.17 6.13
C ARG A 38 -9.43 -22.47 6.24
N ASP A 39 -10.52 -22.39 7.01
CA ASP A 39 -11.52 -23.43 7.14
C ASP A 39 -10.90 -24.83 7.37
N GLU A 40 -10.93 -25.71 6.37
CA GLU A 40 -10.43 -27.07 6.45
C GLU A 40 -8.95 -27.23 6.06
N GLU A 41 -8.24 -26.13 5.77
CA GLU A 41 -6.82 -26.18 5.42
C GLU A 41 -5.97 -26.63 6.61
N THR A 42 -5.12 -27.60 6.37
CA THR A 42 -4.23 -28.18 7.38
C THR A 42 -2.77 -28.13 6.98
N HIS A 43 -2.49 -27.84 5.70
CA HIS A 43 -1.17 -27.85 5.10
C HIS A 43 -0.91 -26.58 4.29
N ALA A 44 0.33 -26.09 4.27
CA ALA A 44 0.74 -24.92 3.50
C ALA A 44 0.43 -25.06 2.01
N GLN A 45 0.55 -26.29 1.47
CA GLN A 45 0.29 -26.57 0.07
C GLN A 45 -1.17 -26.32 -0.33
N GLU A 46 -2.12 -26.52 0.59
CA GLU A 46 -3.54 -26.26 0.37
C GLU A 46 -3.82 -24.74 0.28
N ALA A 47 -3.20 -23.95 1.17
CA ALA A 47 -3.30 -22.49 1.13
C ALA A 47 -2.68 -21.90 -0.15
N PHE A 48 -1.52 -22.42 -0.58
CA PHE A 48 -0.90 -22.01 -1.85
C PHE A 48 -1.78 -22.38 -3.06
N ALA A 49 -2.39 -23.56 -3.07
CA ALA A 49 -3.29 -23.98 -4.12
C ALA A 49 -4.54 -23.09 -4.21
N ARG A 50 -5.17 -22.78 -3.08
CA ARG A 50 -6.32 -21.86 -3.03
C ARG A 50 -5.96 -20.49 -3.60
N ALA A 51 -4.84 -19.91 -3.18
CA ALA A 51 -4.40 -18.61 -3.68
C ALA A 51 -4.04 -18.65 -5.17
N ALA A 52 -3.44 -19.75 -5.65
CA ALA A 52 -3.12 -19.94 -7.07
C ALA A 52 -4.38 -20.06 -7.94
N VAL A 53 -5.36 -20.87 -7.53
CA VAL A 53 -6.65 -20.99 -8.24
C VAL A 53 -7.40 -19.65 -8.26
N PHE A 54 -7.42 -18.93 -7.14
CA PHE A 54 -8.02 -17.59 -7.07
C PHE A 54 -7.33 -16.63 -8.04
N GLY A 55 -5.99 -16.58 -8.05
CA GLY A 55 -5.21 -15.71 -8.94
C GLY A 55 -5.31 -16.07 -10.43
N ALA A 56 -5.65 -17.33 -10.73
CA ALA A 56 -5.88 -17.80 -12.09
C ALA A 56 -7.35 -17.63 -12.55
N THR A 57 -8.21 -17.04 -11.72
CA THR A 57 -9.64 -16.85 -12.04
C THR A 57 -9.89 -15.43 -12.53
N PHE A 58 -10.43 -15.32 -13.74
CA PHE A 58 -10.83 -14.03 -14.34
C PHE A 58 -12.33 -14.05 -14.64
N LYS A 59 -13.09 -13.10 -14.12
CA LYS A 59 -14.56 -12.99 -14.31
C LYS A 59 -15.35 -14.28 -14.05
N GLY A 60 -14.89 -15.07 -13.07
CA GLY A 60 -15.54 -16.34 -12.68
C GLY A 60 -15.08 -17.57 -13.46
N GLU A 61 -14.24 -17.42 -14.47
CA GLU A 61 -13.64 -18.53 -15.20
C GLU A 61 -12.21 -18.79 -14.74
N THR A 62 -11.86 -20.04 -14.42
CA THR A 62 -10.53 -20.43 -13.92
C THR A 62 -9.71 -21.06 -15.02
N ASP A 63 -8.53 -20.50 -15.28
CA ASP A 63 -7.48 -21.14 -16.07
C ASP A 63 -6.69 -22.12 -15.17
N PHE A 64 -7.01 -23.41 -15.24
CA PHE A 64 -6.36 -24.42 -14.42
C PHE A 64 -4.90 -24.69 -14.81
N GLU A 65 -4.48 -24.39 -16.04
CA GLU A 65 -3.07 -24.51 -16.43
C GLU A 65 -2.25 -23.38 -15.76
N LEU A 66 -2.75 -22.16 -15.79
CA LEU A 66 -2.17 -21.04 -15.05
C LEU A 66 -2.17 -21.31 -13.55
N ALA A 67 -3.29 -21.82 -12.99
CA ALA A 67 -3.39 -22.18 -11.58
C ALA A 67 -2.33 -23.20 -11.16
N GLN A 68 -2.11 -24.22 -11.99
CA GLN A 68 -1.09 -25.24 -11.72
C GLN A 68 0.32 -24.66 -11.75
N ARG A 69 0.64 -23.77 -12.71
CA ARG A 69 1.95 -23.11 -12.77
C ARG A 69 2.17 -22.20 -11.56
N LEU A 70 1.19 -21.35 -11.20
CA LEU A 70 1.26 -20.47 -10.03
C LEU A 70 1.46 -21.27 -8.73
N TYR A 71 0.74 -22.40 -8.57
CA TYR A 71 0.96 -23.29 -7.45
C TYR A 71 2.39 -23.84 -7.44
N ASN A 72 2.88 -24.33 -8.58
CA ASN A 72 4.24 -24.87 -8.68
C ASN A 72 5.28 -23.83 -8.29
N TYR A 73 5.16 -22.60 -8.79
CA TYR A 73 6.07 -21.50 -8.49
C TYR A 73 6.07 -21.14 -6.99
N SER A 74 4.89 -21.03 -6.38
CA SER A 74 4.78 -20.68 -4.95
C SER A 74 5.28 -21.81 -4.05
N SER A 75 4.97 -23.07 -4.36
CA SER A 75 5.41 -24.22 -3.61
C SER A 75 6.92 -24.54 -3.79
N ASP A 76 7.52 -24.03 -4.86
CA ASP A 76 8.97 -24.04 -5.09
C ASP A 76 9.67 -22.79 -4.52
N LEU A 77 8.91 -21.90 -3.85
CA LEU A 77 9.38 -20.66 -3.23
C LEU A 77 10.02 -19.67 -4.22
N TRP A 78 9.64 -19.71 -5.50
CA TRP A 78 10.13 -18.79 -6.51
C TRP A 78 9.52 -17.39 -6.37
N PHE A 79 8.30 -17.33 -5.83
CA PHE A 79 7.63 -16.11 -5.41
C PHE A 79 6.76 -16.36 -4.18
N MET A 80 6.28 -15.30 -3.57
CA MET A 80 5.31 -15.38 -2.49
C MET A 80 4.15 -14.43 -2.76
N PHE A 81 2.94 -14.93 -2.59
CA PHE A 81 1.73 -14.11 -2.56
C PHE A 81 1.82 -13.06 -1.46
N SER A 82 1.32 -11.85 -1.70
CA SER A 82 1.15 -10.90 -0.60
C SER A 82 0.19 -11.44 0.47
N THR A 83 0.35 -10.96 1.69
CA THR A 83 -0.51 -11.38 2.82
C THR A 83 -2.01 -11.37 2.48
N PRO A 84 -2.59 -10.32 1.87
CA PRO A 84 -4.03 -10.32 1.56
C PRO A 84 -4.44 -11.38 0.54
N ILE A 85 -3.60 -11.64 -0.45
CA ILE A 85 -3.89 -12.67 -1.46
C ILE A 85 -3.88 -14.05 -0.80
N LEU A 86 -2.83 -14.37 -0.05
CA LEU A 86 -2.71 -15.67 0.60
C LEU A 86 -3.75 -15.88 1.71
N SER A 87 -4.10 -14.82 2.46
CA SER A 87 -5.04 -14.93 3.57
C SER A 87 -6.50 -14.86 3.16
N ASN A 88 -6.85 -14.07 2.15
CA ASN A 88 -8.23 -13.75 1.80
C ASN A 88 -8.63 -14.23 0.39
N GLY A 89 -7.67 -14.44 -0.52
CA GLY A 89 -7.95 -14.90 -1.88
C GLY A 89 -8.69 -16.22 -1.89
N GLY A 90 -9.78 -16.30 -2.65
CA GLY A 90 -10.66 -17.47 -2.71
C GLY A 90 -11.51 -17.70 -1.45
N THR A 91 -11.65 -16.71 -0.56
CA THR A 91 -12.46 -16.77 0.65
C THR A 91 -13.47 -15.62 0.71
N SER A 92 -14.42 -15.69 1.63
CA SER A 92 -15.34 -14.58 1.93
C SER A 92 -14.77 -13.57 2.96
N ARG A 93 -13.53 -13.72 3.39
CA ARG A 93 -12.88 -12.90 4.42
C ARG A 93 -12.08 -11.76 3.80
N GLY A 94 -12.44 -10.52 4.09
CA GLY A 94 -11.67 -9.34 3.70
C GLY A 94 -11.42 -9.19 2.19
N LEU A 95 -10.51 -8.27 1.87
CA LEU A 95 -10.11 -8.00 0.48
C LEU A 95 -8.78 -8.70 0.14
N PRO A 96 -8.55 -9.07 -1.12
CA PRO A 96 -7.25 -9.60 -1.59
C PRO A 96 -6.22 -8.49 -1.78
N ILE A 97 -6.59 -7.23 -1.54
CA ILE A 97 -5.80 -6.01 -1.68
C ILE A 97 -5.75 -5.30 -0.34
N SER A 98 -4.61 -4.74 0.00
CA SER A 98 -4.43 -4.09 1.31
C SER A 98 -3.67 -2.77 1.30
N CYS A 99 -3.29 -2.25 0.13
CA CYS A 99 -2.54 -1.00 0.03
C CYS A 99 -3.38 0.05 -0.66
N PHE A 100 -3.69 1.12 0.08
CA PHE A 100 -4.53 2.23 -0.37
C PHE A 100 -3.84 3.56 -0.08
N LEU A 101 -4.00 4.51 -1.00
CA LEU A 101 -3.52 5.87 -0.86
C LEU A 101 -4.70 6.79 -1.09
N ASN A 102 -5.10 7.58 -0.09
CA ASN A 102 -6.25 8.46 -0.22
C ASN A 102 -5.91 9.93 0.06
N TYR A 103 -6.73 10.80 -0.46
CA TYR A 103 -6.59 12.24 -0.43
C TYR A 103 -7.66 12.86 0.50
N VAL A 104 -7.28 13.91 1.23
CA VAL A 104 -8.18 14.61 2.15
C VAL A 104 -8.51 16.01 1.59
N PRO A 105 -9.72 16.22 1.05
CA PRO A 105 -10.14 17.56 0.61
C PRO A 105 -10.36 18.51 1.80
N ASP A 106 -9.95 19.79 1.66
CA ASP A 106 -10.12 20.84 2.68
C ASP A 106 -11.57 21.34 2.76
N SER A 107 -12.48 20.44 3.14
CA SER A 107 -13.90 20.75 3.34
C SER A 107 -14.51 19.79 4.38
N ARG A 108 -15.68 20.17 4.93
CA ARG A 108 -16.41 19.28 5.86
C ARG A 108 -16.85 18.00 5.19
N ASP A 109 -17.35 18.10 3.97
CA ASP A 109 -17.77 16.93 3.19
C ASP A 109 -16.58 16.05 2.83
N GLY A 110 -15.42 16.67 2.50
CA GLY A 110 -14.18 15.98 2.24
C GLY A 110 -13.67 15.20 3.46
N LEU A 111 -13.62 15.84 4.63
CA LEU A 111 -13.24 15.18 5.89
C LEU A 111 -14.21 14.05 6.25
N SER A 112 -15.53 14.28 6.13
CA SER A 112 -16.54 13.25 6.42
C SER A 112 -16.40 12.05 5.50
N SER A 113 -16.27 12.29 4.18
CA SER A 113 -16.05 11.25 3.19
C SER A 113 -14.74 10.48 3.41
N HIS A 114 -13.68 11.17 3.85
CA HIS A 114 -12.41 10.54 4.18
C HIS A 114 -12.52 9.60 5.39
N TYR A 115 -13.22 10.03 6.44
CA TYR A 115 -13.45 9.19 7.62
C TYR A 115 -14.31 7.97 7.30
N ASP A 116 -15.36 8.14 6.50
CA ASP A 116 -16.19 7.03 6.04
C ASP A 116 -15.37 6.02 5.24
N GLU A 117 -14.62 6.47 4.24
CA GLU A 117 -13.74 5.61 3.44
C GLU A 117 -12.73 4.84 4.31
N ASN A 118 -12.10 5.52 5.27
CA ASN A 118 -11.14 4.89 6.18
C ASN A 118 -11.76 3.76 7.00
N ILE A 119 -13.02 3.88 7.42
CA ILE A 119 -13.75 2.83 8.14
C ILE A 119 -13.85 1.57 7.27
N TRP A 120 -14.26 1.72 6.01
CA TRP A 120 -14.38 0.60 5.08
C TRP A 120 -13.05 -0.07 4.78
N LEU A 121 -12.01 0.72 4.49
CA LEU A 121 -10.68 0.23 4.17
C LEU A 121 -10.03 -0.46 5.38
N ALA A 122 -10.10 0.16 6.56
CA ALA A 122 -9.52 -0.39 7.79
C ALA A 122 -10.21 -1.69 8.23
N SER A 123 -11.56 -1.74 8.21
CA SER A 123 -12.34 -2.94 8.54
C SER A 123 -12.03 -4.13 7.63
N SER A 124 -11.55 -3.85 6.41
CA SER A 124 -11.15 -4.87 5.44
C SER A 124 -9.66 -5.27 5.54
N GLY A 125 -8.93 -4.78 6.56
CA GLY A 125 -7.51 -5.04 6.78
C GLY A 125 -6.59 -4.21 5.89
N GLY A 126 -7.09 -3.08 5.35
CA GLY A 126 -6.34 -2.15 4.51
C GLY A 126 -5.28 -1.36 5.30
N GLY A 127 -4.09 -1.23 4.71
CA GLY A 127 -3.09 -0.23 5.10
C GLY A 127 -3.27 1.02 4.25
N ILE A 128 -3.36 2.19 4.87
CA ILE A 128 -3.74 3.43 4.21
C ILE A 128 -2.63 4.47 4.35
N GLY A 129 -2.25 5.10 3.25
CA GLY A 129 -1.46 6.34 3.25
C GLY A 129 -2.37 7.52 2.89
N GLY A 130 -2.57 8.47 3.80
CA GLY A 130 -3.46 9.61 3.55
C GLY A 130 -2.72 10.93 3.48
N TYR A 131 -3.04 11.74 2.48
CA TYR A 131 -2.41 13.04 2.27
C TYR A 131 -3.19 14.18 2.91
N TRP A 132 -2.52 14.94 3.78
CA TRP A 132 -3.06 16.04 4.58
C TRP A 132 -2.50 17.40 4.23
N GLY A 133 -1.61 17.48 3.25
CA GLY A 133 -0.87 18.70 2.90
C GLY A 133 -1.75 19.83 2.36
N ASP A 134 -2.94 19.55 1.83
CA ASP A 134 -3.87 20.56 1.32
C ASP A 134 -4.88 21.08 2.39
N ILE A 135 -4.84 20.55 3.62
CA ILE A 135 -5.72 21.02 4.70
C ILE A 135 -5.18 22.35 5.26
N ARG A 136 -6.03 23.38 5.30
CA ARG A 136 -5.67 24.70 5.85
C ARG A 136 -5.15 24.60 7.27
N SER A 137 -4.16 25.41 7.59
CA SER A 137 -3.52 25.44 8.88
C SER A 137 -4.39 26.05 9.99
N ASN A 138 -3.95 25.89 11.22
CA ASN A 138 -4.57 26.47 12.41
C ASN A 138 -4.66 27.99 12.30
N GLY A 139 -5.80 28.56 12.70
CA GLY A 139 -6.05 29.98 12.72
C GLY A 139 -6.55 30.59 11.41
N ILE A 140 -6.51 29.86 10.29
CA ILE A 140 -7.04 30.30 9.00
C ILE A 140 -8.57 30.33 9.02
N SER A 141 -9.17 31.36 8.40
CA SER A 141 -10.62 31.58 8.39
C SER A 141 -11.36 30.46 7.65
N THR A 142 -12.49 30.05 8.20
CA THR A 142 -13.42 29.12 7.56
C THR A 142 -14.56 29.87 6.86
N SER A 143 -15.32 29.18 6.03
CA SER A 143 -16.44 29.79 5.26
C SER A 143 -17.53 30.42 6.13
N ASN A 144 -17.68 30.00 7.37
CA ASN A 144 -18.64 30.55 8.33
C ASN A 144 -18.07 31.59 9.30
N GLY A 145 -16.86 32.11 9.04
CA GLY A 145 -16.21 33.13 9.85
C GLY A 145 -15.51 32.65 11.12
N SER A 146 -15.53 31.34 11.42
CA SER A 146 -14.73 30.75 12.50
C SER A 146 -13.29 30.53 12.05
N ARG A 147 -12.43 30.09 12.96
CA ARG A 147 -11.03 29.75 12.67
C ARG A 147 -10.83 28.24 12.64
N SER A 148 -9.99 27.78 11.72
CA SER A 148 -9.55 26.38 11.64
C SER A 148 -8.76 25.99 12.89
N THR A 149 -8.93 24.74 13.34
CA THR A 149 -8.11 24.12 14.39
C THR A 149 -6.84 23.48 13.84
N GLY A 150 -6.66 23.52 12.50
CA GLY A 150 -5.56 22.90 11.79
C GLY A 150 -5.81 21.42 11.46
N SER A 151 -4.82 20.78 10.87
CA SER A 151 -4.89 19.39 10.40
C SER A 151 -4.74 18.36 11.54
N ILE A 152 -3.92 18.64 12.55
CA ILE A 152 -3.56 17.66 13.60
C ILE A 152 -4.77 17.09 14.37
N PRO A 153 -5.76 17.90 14.83
CA PRO A 153 -6.94 17.34 15.49
C PRO A 153 -7.77 16.41 14.59
N PHE A 154 -7.80 16.66 13.28
CA PHE A 154 -8.49 15.79 12.32
C PHE A 154 -7.72 14.50 12.08
N ILE A 155 -6.40 14.53 12.07
CA ILE A 155 -5.55 13.34 12.03
C ILE A 155 -5.76 12.49 13.31
N HIS A 156 -5.92 13.12 14.48
CA HIS A 156 -6.21 12.43 15.74
C HIS A 156 -7.53 11.64 15.70
N VAL A 157 -8.54 12.10 14.96
CA VAL A 157 -9.76 11.31 14.73
C VAL A 157 -9.43 10.02 13.99
N VAL A 158 -8.57 10.06 12.95
CA VAL A 158 -8.14 8.85 12.23
C VAL A 158 -7.32 7.93 13.13
N ASP A 159 -6.48 8.48 14.00
CA ASP A 159 -5.74 7.70 15.03
C ASP A 159 -6.70 6.82 15.85
N SER A 160 -7.78 7.42 16.34
CA SER A 160 -8.82 6.73 17.10
C SER A 160 -9.64 5.75 16.24
N GLN A 161 -9.90 6.08 14.97
CA GLN A 161 -10.60 5.18 14.04
C GLN A 161 -9.80 3.89 13.80
N MET A 162 -8.50 3.98 13.61
CA MET A 162 -7.65 2.80 13.36
C MET A 162 -7.67 1.83 14.55
N LEU A 163 -7.82 2.33 15.76
CA LEU A 163 -8.01 1.48 16.95
C LEU A 163 -9.40 0.86 17.03
N ALA A 164 -10.45 1.65 16.72
CA ALA A 164 -11.85 1.23 16.83
C ALA A 164 -12.22 0.20 15.75
N PHE A 165 -11.80 0.40 14.50
CA PHE A 165 -12.14 -0.44 13.35
C PHE A 165 -11.08 -1.50 13.05
N ASN A 166 -10.41 -1.97 14.07
CA ASN A 166 -9.39 -3.00 14.02
C ASN A 166 -10.01 -4.41 14.10
N GLN A 167 -10.76 -4.82 13.09
CA GLN A 167 -11.48 -6.10 13.09
C GLN A 167 -10.84 -7.21 12.25
N GLY A 168 -9.71 -6.93 11.60
CA GLY A 168 -9.00 -7.94 10.79
C GLY A 168 -8.35 -9.01 11.66
N VAL A 169 -8.73 -10.27 11.46
CA VAL A 169 -8.13 -11.42 12.16
C VAL A 169 -6.65 -11.56 11.80
N THR A 170 -6.30 -11.34 10.54
CA THR A 170 -4.96 -11.54 10.01
C THR A 170 -4.14 -10.25 9.98
N ARG A 171 -4.78 -9.12 9.69
CA ARG A 171 -4.13 -7.82 9.52
C ARG A 171 -5.01 -6.72 10.11
N ARG A 172 -4.41 -5.87 10.96
CA ARG A 172 -5.08 -4.71 11.53
C ARG A 172 -5.10 -3.57 10.52
N GLY A 173 -6.17 -2.76 10.53
CA GLY A 173 -6.18 -1.48 9.85
C GLY A 173 -5.08 -0.59 10.41
N SER A 174 -4.31 0.03 9.54
CA SER A 174 -3.20 0.90 9.91
C SER A 174 -3.11 2.07 8.95
N TYR A 175 -2.62 3.21 9.43
CA TYR A 175 -2.62 4.45 8.66
C TYR A 175 -1.29 5.20 8.81
N ALA A 176 -0.82 5.79 7.70
CA ALA A 176 0.26 6.78 7.70
C ALA A 176 -0.28 8.10 7.18
N ALA A 177 -0.18 9.17 7.96
CA ALA A 177 -0.48 10.52 7.53
C ALA A 177 0.73 11.12 6.82
N TYR A 178 0.50 11.79 5.69
CA TYR A 178 1.55 12.48 4.92
C TYR A 178 1.29 13.97 4.85
N MET A 179 2.34 14.77 5.01
CA MET A 179 2.28 16.23 4.99
C MET A 179 3.51 16.81 4.30
N ASP A 180 3.34 17.94 3.62
CA ASP A 180 4.44 18.62 2.94
C ASP A 180 5.34 19.36 3.93
N ILE A 181 6.64 19.36 3.66
CA ILE A 181 7.66 20.04 4.47
C ILE A 181 7.43 21.56 4.58
N SER A 182 6.66 22.15 3.67
CA SER A 182 6.28 23.56 3.67
C SER A 182 5.00 23.89 4.44
N HIS A 183 4.28 22.87 4.96
CA HIS A 183 3.03 23.12 5.68
C HIS A 183 3.25 23.84 7.01
N PRO A 184 2.41 24.82 7.41
CA PRO A 184 2.60 25.59 8.66
C PRO A 184 2.62 24.75 9.94
N GLU A 185 1.96 23.60 9.95
CA GLU A 185 1.89 22.70 11.11
C GLU A 185 2.96 21.59 11.09
N ILE A 186 3.95 21.67 10.20
CA ILE A 186 4.95 20.62 10.01
C ILE A 186 5.76 20.31 11.29
N GLU A 187 6.09 21.32 12.09
CA GLU A 187 6.85 21.14 13.33
C GLU A 187 6.04 20.32 14.37
N GLU A 188 4.74 20.57 14.44
CA GLU A 188 3.82 19.81 15.30
C GLU A 188 3.62 18.40 14.76
N PHE A 189 3.45 18.26 13.44
CA PHE A 189 3.30 16.99 12.74
C PHE A 189 4.52 16.05 12.94
N ILE A 190 5.75 16.57 12.90
CA ILE A 190 6.98 15.83 13.20
C ILE A 190 6.93 15.23 14.62
N ASN A 191 6.36 15.98 15.56
CA ASN A 191 6.38 15.65 16.98
C ASN A 191 5.08 14.97 17.48
N MET A 192 4.08 14.73 16.62
CA MET A 192 2.77 14.21 17.05
C MET A 192 2.84 12.79 17.64
N ARG A 193 3.89 12.03 17.33
CA ARG A 193 4.10 10.65 17.86
C ARG A 193 4.91 10.61 19.15
N LYS A 194 5.45 11.73 19.62
CA LYS A 194 6.16 11.74 20.90
C LYS A 194 5.17 11.66 22.05
N GLU A 195 5.39 10.71 22.96
CA GLU A 195 4.50 10.49 24.13
C GLU A 195 4.54 11.65 25.12
N SER A 196 5.71 12.29 25.27
CA SER A 196 5.93 13.36 26.23
C SER A 196 5.62 14.75 25.65
N GLY A 197 5.11 15.64 26.51
CA GLY A 197 4.87 17.06 26.22
C GLY A 197 3.68 17.34 25.29
N GLY A 198 3.19 18.56 25.31
CA GLY A 198 2.08 19.03 24.48
C GLY A 198 0.69 18.58 24.91
N ASP A 199 -0.31 18.93 24.08
CA ASP A 199 -1.71 18.57 24.29
C ASP A 199 -1.97 17.15 23.78
N ILE A 200 -2.50 16.27 24.62
CA ILE A 200 -2.81 14.88 24.28
C ILE A 200 -3.82 14.77 23.10
N ASN A 201 -4.73 15.73 22.96
CA ASN A 201 -5.70 15.78 21.87
C ASN A 201 -5.06 16.13 20.49
N ARG A 202 -3.79 16.47 20.51
CA ARG A 202 -2.98 16.77 19.31
C ARG A 202 -1.84 15.76 19.13
N LYS A 203 -1.93 14.61 19.80
CA LYS A 203 -1.02 13.47 19.66
C LYS A 203 -1.68 12.35 18.87
N CYS A 204 -0.90 11.65 18.07
CA CYS A 204 -1.32 10.52 17.24
C CYS A 204 -0.33 9.37 17.43
N LEU A 205 -0.51 8.60 18.51
CA LEU A 205 0.47 7.60 18.95
C LEU A 205 0.34 6.26 18.21
N ASN A 206 -0.80 6.02 17.55
CA ASN A 206 -1.11 4.77 16.88
C ASN A 206 -0.98 4.85 15.34
N LEU A 207 -0.82 6.06 14.80
CA LEU A 207 -0.56 6.29 13.38
C LEU A 207 0.94 6.36 13.10
N HIS A 208 1.27 6.11 11.84
CA HIS A 208 2.55 6.49 11.26
C HIS A 208 2.46 7.88 10.63
N ASN A 209 3.60 8.55 10.47
CA ASN A 209 3.65 9.82 9.75
C ASN A 209 4.78 9.83 8.72
N GLY A 210 4.57 10.57 7.64
CA GLY A 210 5.51 10.76 6.55
C GLY A 210 5.56 12.21 6.09
N ILE A 211 6.71 12.67 5.66
CA ILE A 211 6.94 14.02 5.18
C ILE A 211 7.35 13.98 3.71
N ASN A 212 6.65 14.76 2.90
CA ASN A 212 7.05 15.04 1.53
C ASN A 212 8.18 16.07 1.55
N ILE A 213 9.35 15.67 1.08
CA ILE A 213 10.54 16.51 1.00
C ILE A 213 10.77 16.88 -0.46
N THR A 214 11.05 18.18 -0.71
CA THR A 214 11.35 18.70 -2.03
C THR A 214 12.86 18.90 -2.24
N ASN A 215 13.29 18.92 -3.49
CA ASN A 215 14.67 19.25 -3.84
C ASN A 215 15.04 20.66 -3.40
N GLU A 216 14.10 21.61 -3.49
CA GLU A 216 14.27 22.99 -3.01
C GLU A 216 14.55 23.03 -1.50
N PHE A 217 13.79 22.27 -0.70
CA PHE A 217 14.06 22.17 0.73
C PHE A 217 15.44 21.60 1.04
N LEU A 218 15.86 20.53 0.35
CA LEU A 218 17.18 19.93 0.53
C LEU A 218 18.31 20.92 0.19
N GLN A 219 18.12 21.72 -0.85
CA GLN A 219 19.05 22.80 -1.18
C GLN A 219 19.09 23.87 -0.06
N ALA A 220 17.93 24.29 0.43
CA ALA A 220 17.84 25.25 1.55
C ALA A 220 18.53 24.73 2.82
N VAL A 221 18.46 23.41 3.10
CA VAL A 221 19.20 22.77 4.21
C VAL A 221 20.70 22.87 4.01
N GLN A 222 21.21 22.61 2.79
CA GLN A 222 22.65 22.72 2.49
C GLN A 222 23.18 24.14 2.64
N GLU A 223 22.39 25.11 2.19
CA GLU A 223 22.74 26.54 2.20
C GLU A 223 22.48 27.22 3.55
N ASP A 224 21.87 26.53 4.53
CA ASP A 224 21.38 27.09 5.80
C ASP A 224 20.42 28.27 5.61
N ALA A 225 19.61 28.18 4.58
CA ALA A 225 18.68 29.22 4.17
C ALA A 225 17.40 29.24 5.03
N ASP A 226 16.65 30.34 4.91
CA ASP A 226 15.32 30.46 5.45
C ASP A 226 14.34 29.60 4.64
N TRP A 227 13.40 28.94 5.33
CA TRP A 227 12.34 28.13 4.74
C TRP A 227 10.96 28.68 5.11
N ARG A 228 10.12 28.89 4.11
CA ARG A 228 8.78 29.45 4.28
C ARG A 228 7.78 28.33 4.54
N LEU A 229 7.03 28.42 5.64
CA LEU A 229 5.88 27.57 5.90
C LEU A 229 4.64 28.29 5.37
N VAL A 230 4.03 27.71 4.34
CA VAL A 230 3.00 28.31 3.50
C VAL A 230 1.67 27.59 3.73
N ASP A 231 0.62 28.35 4.04
CA ASP A 231 -0.72 27.79 4.17
C ASP A 231 -1.27 27.39 2.78
N PRO A 232 -1.72 26.13 2.60
CA PRO A 232 -2.15 25.64 1.30
C PRO A 232 -3.44 26.32 0.79
N LYS A 233 -4.26 26.86 1.68
CA LYS A 233 -5.51 27.53 1.31
C LYS A 233 -5.32 28.96 0.84
N THR A 234 -4.43 29.69 1.50
CA THR A 234 -4.20 31.12 1.21
C THR A 234 -3.02 31.36 0.29
N GLY A 235 -2.06 30.42 0.23
CA GLY A 235 -0.79 30.60 -0.46
C GLY A 235 0.17 31.56 0.25
N GLU A 236 -0.17 32.01 1.46
CA GLU A 236 0.64 32.97 2.23
C GLU A 236 1.59 32.27 3.20
N ALA A 237 2.78 32.83 3.38
CA ALA A 237 3.71 32.35 4.38
C ALA A 237 3.21 32.75 5.79
N VAL A 238 2.92 31.72 6.60
CA VAL A 238 2.47 31.89 7.99
C VAL A 238 3.67 32.05 8.93
N LYS A 239 4.78 31.35 8.61
CA LYS A 239 6.00 31.35 9.42
C LYS A 239 7.22 31.17 8.53
N ILE A 240 8.37 31.69 8.98
CA ILE A 240 9.67 31.45 8.39
C ILE A 240 10.54 30.74 9.44
N VAL A 241 11.21 29.67 9.06
CA VAL A 241 12.11 28.88 9.91
C VAL A 241 13.45 28.66 9.22
N LYS A 242 14.49 28.26 9.93
CA LYS A 242 15.73 27.78 9.31
C LYS A 242 15.52 26.35 8.76
N ALA A 243 15.80 26.14 7.48
CA ALA A 243 15.66 24.82 6.86
C ALA A 243 16.48 23.74 7.57
N ARG A 244 17.70 24.09 8.00
CA ARG A 244 18.60 23.19 8.73
C ARG A 244 18.07 22.83 10.12
N ASP A 245 17.44 23.75 10.83
CA ASP A 245 16.84 23.47 12.14
C ASP A 245 15.64 22.52 11.99
N LEU A 246 14.81 22.72 10.96
CA LEU A 246 13.70 21.84 10.65
C LEU A 246 14.19 20.43 10.25
N TRP A 247 15.27 20.35 9.45
CA TRP A 247 15.90 19.08 9.12
C TRP A 247 16.39 18.32 10.36
N TRP A 248 17.03 19.02 11.30
CA TRP A 248 17.45 18.40 12.56
C TRP A 248 16.28 17.92 13.40
N GLN A 249 15.15 18.64 13.43
CA GLN A 249 13.94 18.16 14.12
C GLN A 249 13.46 16.83 13.54
N ILE A 250 13.48 16.66 12.21
CA ILE A 250 13.13 15.42 11.55
C ILE A 250 14.09 14.30 11.98
N ILE A 251 15.40 14.55 11.91
CA ILE A 251 16.41 13.54 12.25
C ILE A 251 16.31 13.11 13.71
N TYR A 252 16.12 14.04 14.64
CA TYR A 252 15.93 13.73 16.06
C TYR A 252 14.63 12.95 16.32
N ALA A 253 13.53 13.32 15.69
CA ALA A 253 12.28 12.57 15.80
C ALA A 253 12.44 11.13 15.30
N ARG A 254 13.14 10.94 14.16
CA ARG A 254 13.44 9.61 13.62
C ARG A 254 14.33 8.79 14.55
N ALA A 255 15.34 9.40 15.15
CA ALA A 255 16.21 8.70 16.11
C ALA A 255 15.45 8.25 17.37
N GLU A 256 14.45 9.02 17.79
CA GLU A 256 13.64 8.75 18.99
C GLU A 256 12.51 7.75 18.74
N THR A 257 11.81 7.86 17.60
CA THR A 257 10.56 7.13 17.34
C THR A 257 10.63 6.17 16.14
N GLY A 258 11.67 6.24 15.30
CA GLY A 258 11.76 5.58 14.00
C GLY A 258 11.04 6.33 12.87
N GLU A 259 10.35 7.42 13.16
CA GLU A 259 9.52 8.20 12.22
C GLU A 259 9.77 9.71 12.38
N PRO A 260 9.38 10.55 11.42
CA PRO A 260 8.55 10.31 10.22
C PRO A 260 9.28 9.58 9.09
N TYR A 261 8.51 8.97 8.16
CA TYR A 261 9.02 8.59 6.85
C TYR A 261 9.42 9.84 6.07
N MET A 262 10.32 9.69 5.09
CA MET A 262 10.70 10.78 4.18
C MET A 262 10.48 10.33 2.74
N VAL A 263 9.69 11.10 1.99
CA VAL A 263 9.39 10.86 0.58
C VAL A 263 9.93 12.02 -0.24
N ASN A 264 10.85 11.76 -1.16
CA ASN A 264 11.28 12.77 -2.13
C ASN A 264 10.20 12.90 -3.21
N ILE A 265 9.27 13.82 -2.98
CA ILE A 265 8.05 13.93 -3.80
C ILE A 265 8.35 14.41 -5.22
N ASP A 266 9.38 15.23 -5.40
CA ASP A 266 9.78 15.72 -6.72
C ASP A 266 10.26 14.56 -7.59
N THR A 267 11.15 13.70 -7.07
CA THR A 267 11.62 12.51 -7.78
C THR A 267 10.49 11.55 -8.14
N CYS A 268 9.50 11.38 -7.24
CA CYS A 268 8.32 10.56 -7.51
C CYS A 268 7.52 11.13 -8.69
N ASN A 269 7.27 12.44 -8.70
CA ASN A 269 6.52 13.10 -9.78
C ASN A 269 7.33 13.20 -11.08
N GLU A 270 8.65 13.34 -11.02
CA GLU A 270 9.53 13.24 -12.20
C GLU A 270 9.46 11.87 -12.86
N ALA A 271 9.35 10.80 -12.08
CA ALA A 271 9.25 9.43 -12.57
C ALA A 271 7.84 9.02 -13.02
N LEU A 272 6.81 9.84 -12.76
CA LEU A 272 5.43 9.54 -13.15
C LEU A 272 5.32 9.32 -14.67
N PRO A 273 4.61 8.27 -15.15
CA PRO A 273 4.41 8.03 -16.58
C PRO A 273 3.81 9.22 -17.31
N LYS A 274 4.26 9.41 -18.57
CA LYS A 274 3.84 10.55 -19.38
C LYS A 274 2.32 10.65 -19.52
N GLU A 275 1.65 9.51 -19.70
CA GLU A 275 0.20 9.42 -19.87
C GLU A 275 -0.56 9.94 -18.63
N GLN A 276 -0.02 9.71 -17.44
CA GLN A 276 -0.59 10.21 -16.20
C GLN A 276 -0.31 11.71 -16.02
N LYS A 277 0.89 12.18 -16.40
CA LYS A 277 1.22 13.62 -16.43
C LYS A 277 0.33 14.39 -17.40
N ASP A 278 0.09 13.86 -18.59
CA ASP A 278 -0.76 14.47 -19.62
C ASP A 278 -2.24 14.60 -19.14
N LEU A 279 -2.65 13.75 -18.22
CA LEU A 279 -3.96 13.82 -17.55
C LEU A 279 -3.99 14.76 -16.34
N GLY A 280 -2.88 15.42 -16.00
CA GLY A 280 -2.75 16.29 -14.82
C GLY A 280 -2.79 15.53 -13.49
N LEU A 281 -2.43 14.25 -13.49
CA LEU A 281 -2.34 13.45 -12.26
C LEU A 281 -1.03 13.74 -11.54
N GLU A 282 -1.06 13.69 -10.22
CA GLU A 282 0.07 14.01 -9.35
C GLU A 282 0.16 13.01 -8.19
N ILE A 283 1.37 12.59 -7.87
CA ILE A 283 1.68 11.83 -6.66
C ILE A 283 1.73 12.81 -5.50
N LYS A 284 0.82 12.64 -4.54
CA LYS A 284 0.71 13.49 -3.34
C LYS A 284 1.39 12.87 -2.11
N GLN A 285 1.52 11.55 -2.07
CA GLN A 285 2.07 10.81 -0.93
C GLN A 285 2.45 9.40 -1.33
N SER A 286 2.90 8.62 -0.34
CA SER A 286 3.07 7.18 -0.46
C SER A 286 1.99 6.42 0.34
N ASN A 287 2.04 5.09 0.31
CA ASN A 287 1.19 4.21 1.12
C ASN A 287 1.71 4.07 2.57
N LEU A 288 1.06 3.21 3.36
CA LEU A 288 1.43 2.93 4.76
C LEU A 288 2.91 2.54 4.92
N CYS A 289 3.44 1.70 4.04
CA CYS A 289 4.81 1.17 4.14
C CYS A 289 5.84 1.98 3.33
N SER A 290 5.41 3.06 2.65
CA SER A 290 6.25 4.02 1.91
C SER A 290 6.97 3.45 0.67
N GLU A 291 6.42 2.37 0.05
CA GLU A 291 6.99 1.76 -1.17
C GLU A 291 6.19 2.07 -2.45
N ILE A 292 4.97 2.62 -2.34
CA ILE A 292 4.09 2.87 -3.48
C ILE A 292 3.95 4.38 -3.71
N THR A 293 4.13 4.79 -4.96
CA THR A 293 3.96 6.17 -5.41
C THR A 293 2.97 6.21 -6.59
N LEU A 294 1.69 6.41 -6.27
CA LEU A 294 0.59 6.47 -7.22
C LEU A 294 -0.21 7.77 -7.05
N PRO A 295 -0.77 8.33 -8.14
CA PRO A 295 -1.56 9.55 -8.08
C PRO A 295 -2.83 9.40 -7.26
N THR A 296 -3.18 10.43 -6.49
CA THR A 296 -4.41 10.53 -5.72
C THR A 296 -5.07 11.89 -5.89
N ASN A 297 -6.39 11.95 -5.78
CA ASN A 297 -7.16 13.17 -5.75
C ASN A 297 -8.56 12.93 -5.14
N GLU A 298 -9.45 13.90 -5.22
CA GLU A 298 -10.81 13.80 -4.67
C GLU A 298 -11.64 12.63 -5.21
N GLU A 299 -11.34 12.16 -6.42
CA GLU A 299 -12.04 11.07 -7.10
C GLU A 299 -11.29 9.73 -7.06
N ARG A 300 -10.00 9.75 -6.67
CA ARG A 300 -9.10 8.60 -6.75
C ARG A 300 -8.45 8.29 -5.41
N THR A 301 -8.73 7.11 -4.90
CA THR A 301 -7.93 6.44 -3.87
C THR A 301 -7.09 5.39 -4.56
N ALA A 302 -5.79 5.61 -4.64
CA ALA A 302 -4.92 4.69 -5.36
C ALA A 302 -4.87 3.32 -4.67
N VAL A 303 -4.77 2.29 -5.48
CA VAL A 303 -4.78 0.88 -5.05
C VAL A 303 -3.61 0.17 -5.70
N CYS A 304 -2.92 -0.70 -4.98
CA CYS A 304 -1.91 -1.56 -5.56
C CYS A 304 -2.10 -3.02 -5.13
N CYS A 305 -2.15 -3.91 -6.11
CA CYS A 305 -2.16 -5.35 -5.93
C CYS A 305 -0.72 -5.86 -6.00
N LEU A 306 -0.24 -6.55 -4.95
CA LEU A 306 1.17 -6.84 -4.74
C LEU A 306 1.47 -8.33 -4.69
N SER A 307 2.68 -8.71 -5.15
CA SER A 307 3.39 -9.96 -4.85
C SER A 307 4.89 -9.73 -4.96
N SER A 308 5.70 -10.73 -4.59
CA SER A 308 7.16 -10.58 -4.64
C SER A 308 7.83 -11.84 -5.19
N VAL A 309 8.73 -11.67 -6.18
CA VAL A 309 9.59 -12.74 -6.65
C VAL A 309 10.73 -12.98 -5.66
N ASN A 310 11.20 -14.21 -5.57
CA ASN A 310 12.33 -14.58 -4.72
C ASN A 310 13.61 -14.71 -5.57
N LEU A 311 14.46 -13.70 -5.48
CA LEU A 311 15.74 -13.64 -6.19
C LEU A 311 16.74 -14.71 -5.74
N GLU A 312 16.55 -15.31 -4.57
CA GLU A 312 17.39 -16.43 -4.15
C GLU A 312 17.34 -17.59 -5.17
N HIS A 313 16.19 -17.75 -5.83
CA HIS A 313 15.96 -18.75 -6.87
C HIS A 313 16.07 -18.21 -8.30
N PHE A 314 16.69 -17.03 -8.50
CA PHE A 314 16.81 -16.38 -9.80
C PHE A 314 17.34 -17.29 -10.90
N ASP A 315 18.40 -18.05 -10.65
CA ASP A 315 19.03 -18.95 -11.65
C ASP A 315 18.07 -20.08 -12.12
N LYS A 316 16.98 -20.34 -11.39
CA LYS A 316 15.96 -21.31 -11.75
C LYS A 316 14.84 -20.65 -12.53
N TRP A 317 14.14 -19.69 -11.91
CA TRP A 317 12.94 -19.10 -12.49
C TRP A 317 13.23 -18.16 -13.67
N SER A 318 14.44 -17.58 -13.78
CA SER A 318 14.82 -16.75 -14.93
C SER A 318 14.93 -17.52 -16.25
N LYS A 319 14.85 -18.85 -16.21
CA LYS A 319 14.81 -19.72 -17.40
C LYS A 319 13.40 -20.10 -17.83
N ASP A 320 12.41 -19.78 -17.02
CA ASP A 320 11.01 -20.03 -17.32
C ASP A 320 10.42 -18.77 -17.96
N GLU A 321 10.12 -18.87 -19.27
CA GLU A 321 9.64 -17.75 -20.07
C GLU A 321 8.23 -17.26 -19.64
N MET A 322 7.44 -18.11 -18.99
CA MET A 322 6.09 -17.81 -18.54
C MET A 322 6.04 -17.17 -17.14
N PHE A 323 7.08 -17.37 -16.32
CA PHE A 323 7.04 -17.05 -14.89
C PHE A 323 6.58 -15.61 -14.59
N ILE A 324 7.25 -14.61 -15.14
CA ILE A 324 6.91 -13.20 -14.89
C ILE A 324 5.55 -12.86 -15.52
N SER A 325 5.26 -13.33 -16.73
CA SER A 325 3.98 -13.10 -17.40
C SER A 325 2.81 -13.69 -16.60
N ASP A 326 2.97 -14.90 -16.07
CA ASP A 326 1.96 -15.55 -15.23
C ASP A 326 1.70 -14.75 -13.93
N LEU A 327 2.75 -14.21 -13.29
CA LEU A 327 2.59 -13.39 -12.08
C LEU A 327 1.89 -12.05 -12.38
N ILE A 328 2.19 -11.42 -13.50
CA ILE A 328 1.49 -10.20 -13.93
C ILE A 328 0.01 -10.50 -14.21
N THR A 329 -0.28 -11.59 -14.92
CA THR A 329 -1.66 -12.04 -15.20
C THR A 329 -2.41 -12.32 -13.90
N MET A 330 -1.79 -13.00 -12.94
CA MET A 330 -2.35 -13.27 -11.62
C MET A 330 -2.74 -11.96 -10.91
N LEU A 331 -1.84 -10.98 -10.86
CA LEU A 331 -2.09 -9.70 -10.17
C LEU A 331 -3.22 -8.91 -10.85
N ASP A 332 -3.28 -8.90 -12.19
CA ASP A 332 -4.34 -8.26 -12.95
C ASP A 332 -5.71 -8.92 -12.74
N ASN A 333 -5.76 -10.26 -12.70
CA ASN A 333 -6.97 -11.02 -12.38
C ASN A 333 -7.49 -10.68 -10.97
N ILE A 334 -6.60 -10.61 -9.99
CA ILE A 334 -6.97 -10.25 -8.61
C ILE A 334 -7.50 -8.83 -8.52
N LEU A 335 -6.88 -7.89 -9.26
CA LEU A 335 -7.36 -6.52 -9.35
C LEU A 335 -8.74 -6.45 -9.99
N GLN A 336 -8.98 -7.22 -11.06
CA GLN A 336 -10.31 -7.32 -11.68
C GLN A 336 -11.36 -7.87 -10.72
N HIS A 337 -11.00 -8.90 -9.96
CA HIS A 337 -11.89 -9.44 -8.92
C HIS A 337 -12.26 -8.38 -7.87
N PHE A 338 -11.31 -7.55 -7.44
CA PHE A 338 -11.58 -6.44 -6.53
C PHE A 338 -12.59 -5.44 -7.13
N ILE A 339 -12.42 -5.08 -8.42
CA ILE A 339 -13.32 -4.16 -9.12
C ILE A 339 -14.73 -4.77 -9.22
N ASP A 340 -14.85 -6.00 -9.72
CA ASP A 340 -16.16 -6.66 -9.97
C ASP A 340 -16.93 -6.94 -8.68
N ASN A 341 -16.25 -7.09 -7.55
CA ASN A 341 -16.90 -7.26 -6.25
C ASN A 341 -17.61 -5.99 -5.77
N ALA A 342 -17.13 -4.81 -6.16
CA ALA A 342 -17.67 -3.54 -5.72
C ALA A 342 -18.54 -2.84 -6.78
N VAL A 343 -18.35 -3.14 -8.06
CA VAL A 343 -18.98 -2.41 -9.17
C VAL A 343 -19.51 -3.37 -10.24
N ASP A 344 -20.68 -3.10 -10.77
CA ASP A 344 -21.17 -3.77 -11.98
C ASP A 344 -20.51 -3.14 -13.22
N THR A 345 -19.43 -3.76 -13.68
CA THR A 345 -18.65 -3.26 -14.81
C THR A 345 -19.25 -3.62 -16.18
N SER A 346 -20.28 -4.49 -16.23
CA SER A 346 -20.84 -5.02 -17.48
C SER A 346 -21.40 -3.96 -18.43
N GLN A 347 -21.83 -2.81 -17.88
CA GLN A 347 -22.43 -1.70 -18.64
C GLN A 347 -21.50 -0.50 -18.82
N LEU A 348 -20.27 -0.54 -18.30
CA LEU A 348 -19.38 0.61 -18.29
C LEU A 348 -18.60 0.80 -19.59
N GLY A 349 -18.49 -0.20 -20.45
CA GLY A 349 -17.53 -0.15 -21.55
C GLY A 349 -16.08 -0.03 -21.05
N GLU A 350 -15.13 -0.56 -21.76
CA GLU A 350 -13.74 -0.57 -21.30
C GLU A 350 -13.20 0.85 -21.07
N TYR A 351 -12.81 1.14 -19.83
CA TYR A 351 -12.07 2.33 -19.37
C TYR A 351 -12.65 3.71 -19.74
N ASN A 352 -13.90 3.79 -20.18
CA ASN A 352 -14.51 5.04 -20.68
C ASN A 352 -15.39 5.80 -19.68
N ALA A 353 -15.67 5.24 -18.50
CA ALA A 353 -16.48 5.91 -17.51
C ALA A 353 -15.67 6.97 -16.74
N ASN A 354 -16.18 8.19 -16.67
CA ASN A 354 -15.73 9.16 -15.68
C ASN A 354 -16.29 8.81 -14.28
N TYR A 355 -15.74 9.43 -13.23
CA TYR A 355 -16.12 9.15 -11.85
C TYR A 355 -17.61 9.32 -11.57
N LYS A 356 -18.24 10.38 -12.11
CA LYS A 356 -19.67 10.64 -11.94
C LYS A 356 -20.55 9.51 -12.52
N ARG A 357 -20.19 8.99 -13.69
CA ARG A 357 -20.86 7.84 -14.29
C ARG A 357 -20.58 6.56 -13.54
N PHE A 358 -19.31 6.34 -13.16
CA PHE A 358 -18.87 5.15 -12.44
C PHE A 358 -19.64 4.91 -11.14
N LYS A 359 -19.89 5.96 -10.35
CA LYS A 359 -20.64 5.86 -9.09
C LYS A 359 -22.01 5.22 -9.22
N ASN A 360 -22.67 5.36 -10.36
CA ASN A 360 -24.03 4.83 -10.57
C ASN A 360 -24.06 3.30 -10.69
N TYR A 361 -22.90 2.64 -10.82
CA TYR A 361 -22.77 1.20 -10.96
C TYR A 361 -22.12 0.53 -9.75
N VAL A 362 -21.87 1.30 -8.69
CA VAL A 362 -21.40 0.75 -7.40
C VAL A 362 -22.50 -0.08 -6.79
N ARG A 363 -22.17 -1.28 -6.34
CA ARG A 363 -23.11 -2.20 -5.71
C ARG A 363 -23.53 -1.68 -4.35
N GLU A 364 -24.75 -1.97 -3.95
CA GLU A 364 -25.28 -1.65 -2.63
C GLU A 364 -24.35 -2.21 -1.52
N GLY A 365 -24.04 -1.38 -0.53
CA GLY A 365 -23.13 -1.72 0.57
C GLY A 365 -21.65 -1.75 0.19
N LYS A 366 -21.27 -1.16 -0.96
CA LYS A 366 -19.88 -1.02 -1.42
C LYS A 366 -19.44 0.42 -1.67
N GLU A 367 -20.26 1.38 -1.27
CA GLU A 367 -20.09 2.82 -1.53
C GLU A 367 -18.75 3.34 -0.99
N GLY A 368 -18.29 2.84 0.16
CA GLY A 368 -17.01 3.21 0.76
C GLY A 368 -15.78 2.77 -0.02
N PHE A 369 -15.93 1.90 -1.04
CA PHE A 369 -14.84 1.50 -1.93
C PHE A 369 -14.86 2.23 -3.28
N THR A 370 -15.78 3.20 -3.49
CA THR A 370 -16.01 3.82 -4.80
C THR A 370 -14.77 4.44 -5.41
N LYS A 371 -14.02 5.24 -4.65
CA LYS A 371 -12.79 5.90 -5.14
C LYS A 371 -11.68 4.89 -5.42
N ALA A 372 -11.53 3.90 -4.54
CA ALA A 372 -10.52 2.85 -4.68
C ALA A 372 -10.80 1.97 -5.91
N THR A 373 -12.04 1.56 -6.12
CA THR A 373 -12.41 0.77 -7.31
C THR A 373 -12.39 1.58 -8.59
N TYR A 374 -12.68 2.88 -8.53
CA TYR A 374 -12.53 3.77 -9.68
C TYR A 374 -11.06 3.92 -10.10
N SER A 375 -10.15 4.13 -9.14
CA SER A 375 -8.72 4.16 -9.40
C SER A 375 -8.23 2.83 -9.97
N ALA A 376 -8.58 1.70 -9.36
CA ALA A 376 -8.25 0.37 -9.85
C ALA A 376 -8.74 0.13 -11.29
N TYR A 377 -9.97 0.57 -11.60
CA TYR A 377 -10.55 0.47 -12.94
C TYR A 377 -9.81 1.33 -13.98
N ARG A 378 -9.33 2.52 -13.58
CA ARG A 378 -8.68 3.47 -14.50
C ARG A 378 -7.21 3.20 -14.70
N GLU A 379 -6.48 2.91 -13.63
CA GLU A 379 -5.02 2.81 -13.65
C GLU A 379 -4.50 1.36 -13.71
N ARG A 380 -5.27 0.39 -13.21
CA ARG A 380 -4.86 -1.04 -13.11
C ARG A 380 -3.46 -1.23 -12.53
N SER A 381 -3.17 -0.52 -11.44
CA SER A 381 -1.84 -0.53 -10.83
C SER A 381 -1.57 -1.85 -10.13
N ILE A 382 -0.47 -2.50 -10.51
CA ILE A 382 0.04 -3.73 -9.90
C ILE A 382 1.49 -3.54 -9.50
N GLY A 383 1.94 -4.26 -8.46
CA GLY A 383 3.30 -4.21 -7.97
C GLY A 383 3.91 -5.60 -7.83
N LEU A 384 4.90 -5.92 -8.64
CA LEU A 384 5.70 -7.13 -8.50
C LEU A 384 7.05 -6.77 -7.91
N GLY A 385 7.19 -6.93 -6.58
CA GLY A 385 8.41 -6.66 -5.83
C GLY A 385 9.41 -7.81 -5.90
N ALA A 386 10.55 -7.63 -5.23
CA ALA A 386 11.58 -8.64 -5.14
C ALA A 386 12.08 -8.79 -3.70
N MET A 387 12.33 -10.02 -3.29
CA MET A 387 12.98 -10.40 -2.04
C MET A 387 14.15 -11.33 -2.31
N GLY A 388 15.01 -11.58 -1.32
CA GLY A 388 16.09 -12.56 -1.44
C GLY A 388 17.32 -12.07 -2.21
N PHE A 389 17.47 -10.76 -2.50
CA PHE A 389 18.64 -10.21 -3.18
C PHE A 389 19.94 -10.51 -2.41
N HIS A 390 19.95 -10.21 -1.10
CA HIS A 390 21.08 -10.49 -0.25
C HIS A 390 21.37 -12.00 -0.13
N SER A 391 20.33 -12.83 0.02
CA SER A 391 20.46 -14.30 0.06
C SER A 391 21.11 -14.85 -1.21
N TYR A 392 20.70 -14.35 -2.38
CA TYR A 392 21.34 -14.72 -3.65
C TYR A 392 22.83 -14.40 -3.67
N LEU A 393 23.19 -13.17 -3.28
CA LEU A 393 24.59 -12.74 -3.23
C LEU A 393 25.40 -13.59 -2.25
N GLN A 394 24.89 -13.86 -1.04
CA GLN A 394 25.56 -14.72 -0.06
C GLN A 394 25.76 -16.14 -0.58
N ASN A 395 24.76 -16.73 -1.19
CA ASN A 395 24.86 -18.08 -1.77
C ASN A 395 25.89 -18.18 -2.89
N LYS A 396 26.22 -17.05 -3.54
CA LYS A 396 27.26 -16.95 -4.58
C LYS A 396 28.61 -16.48 -4.04
N GLY A 397 28.72 -16.17 -2.75
CA GLY A 397 29.93 -15.58 -2.18
C GLY A 397 30.25 -14.19 -2.72
N ILE A 398 29.24 -13.44 -3.17
CA ILE A 398 29.38 -12.09 -3.72
C ILE A 398 29.16 -11.06 -2.60
N PRO A 399 30.12 -10.15 -2.33
CA PRO A 399 29.91 -9.04 -1.42
C PRO A 399 28.75 -8.14 -1.88
N PHE A 400 27.98 -7.60 -0.94
CA PHE A 400 26.87 -6.70 -1.24
C PHE A 400 27.34 -5.45 -1.99
N GLU A 401 28.51 -4.93 -1.63
CA GLU A 401 29.15 -3.81 -2.30
C GLU A 401 30.06 -4.31 -3.42
N GLY A 402 29.96 -3.69 -4.59
CA GLY A 402 30.86 -3.96 -5.70
C GLY A 402 30.20 -4.31 -7.03
N LEU A 403 31.04 -4.47 -8.06
CA LEU A 403 30.62 -4.61 -9.45
C LEU A 403 29.76 -5.85 -9.72
N PHE A 404 30.00 -6.96 -9.04
CA PHE A 404 29.24 -8.18 -9.26
C PHE A 404 27.80 -8.06 -8.72
N ALA A 405 27.60 -7.42 -7.56
CA ALA A 405 26.28 -7.14 -7.02
C ALA A 405 25.53 -6.14 -7.93
N THR A 406 26.20 -5.09 -8.38
CA THR A 406 25.66 -4.13 -9.35
C THR A 406 25.25 -4.81 -10.67
N SER A 407 26.13 -5.69 -11.21
CA SER A 407 25.82 -6.46 -12.43
C SER A 407 24.63 -7.40 -12.24
N PHE A 408 24.51 -8.02 -11.07
CA PHE A 408 23.32 -8.84 -10.77
C PHE A 408 22.06 -8.01 -10.71
N ASN A 409 22.10 -6.83 -10.08
CA ASN A 409 20.96 -5.90 -10.04
C ASN A 409 20.47 -5.57 -11.46
N TYR A 410 21.35 -5.20 -12.38
CA TYR A 410 20.99 -4.92 -13.78
C TYR A 410 20.47 -6.11 -14.58
N ARG A 411 20.75 -7.35 -14.13
CA ARG A 411 20.21 -8.54 -14.79
C ARG A 411 18.85 -8.95 -14.22
N ALA A 412 18.58 -8.62 -12.97
CA ALA A 412 17.36 -8.97 -12.30
C ALA A 412 16.22 -7.98 -12.60
N PHE A 413 16.58 -6.72 -12.85
CA PHE A 413 15.69 -5.60 -13.12
C PHE A 413 16.03 -4.89 -14.44
#